data_b27e5855619ba269f6957bf3f5972492
#
_entry.id   b27e5855619ba269f6957bf3f5972492
#
_cell.length_a   1.000
_cell.length_b   1.000
_cell.length_c   1.000
_cell.angle_alpha   90.00
_cell.angle_beta   90.00
_cell.angle_gamma   90.00
#
_symmetry.space_group_name_H-M   'P 1'
#
loop_
_entity.id
_entity.type
_entity.pdbx_description
1 polymer ?
#
loop_
_entity_poly.entity_id
_entity_poly.type
_entity_poly.pdbx_seq_one_letter_code
_entity_poly.pdbx_strand_id
1 'polypeptide(L)'
;LEEIQQALVGPYGLKGQCALYLVDQEWLERFKDVKTATSRYPHLVRIKNKAKNELFDLEKSKDIQNDLIHMLDYWEEHPLLYKDNSMTVARRVFNKNLERGGRYYGPWTSMPKTQRMKTTIDGEPVCQVDISAAFLTMLQAITKITSFAVGEEITDPYSPKRLHNILGGNGITRDKIKIFINSWIGGGNPKRNRAGGLKEFEDNKSFIEFRNAILPYFPELRKVNKIDLEGVVFQKHESSVITSVIHTLRKRDIVTYPMHDCLIVKEKDVDQAVFALQKTMRFYLRDIGALEIEPALTVEMSDGTTKKISGKRCS
;
A
#
# COMPACT_ATOMS: atom_id res chain seq x y z
N LEU A 1 -37.96 5.56 -5.03
CA LEU A 1 -36.87 5.53 -4.01
C LEU A 1 -36.30 4.12 -3.84
N GLU A 2 -37.13 3.07 -3.75
CA GLU A 2 -36.66 1.67 -3.61
C GLU A 2 -35.96 1.17 -4.89
N GLU A 3 -36.45 1.47 -6.07
CA GLU A 3 -35.79 1.10 -7.34
C GLU A 3 -34.44 1.79 -7.53
N ILE A 4 -34.28 3.01 -7.02
CA ILE A 4 -33.01 3.75 -7.07
C ILE A 4 -32.00 3.17 -6.06
N GLN A 5 -32.46 2.69 -4.90
CA GLN A 5 -31.58 2.01 -3.94
C GLN A 5 -31.03 0.68 -4.49
N GLN A 6 -31.79 -0.04 -5.32
CA GLN A 6 -31.31 -1.26 -5.98
C GLN A 6 -30.31 -0.99 -7.11
N ALA A 7 -30.45 0.13 -7.83
CA ALA A 7 -29.51 0.54 -8.87
C ALA A 7 -28.15 1.02 -8.33
N LEU A 8 -28.08 1.34 -7.03
CA LEU A 8 -26.90 1.87 -6.36
C LEU A 8 -26.00 0.81 -5.71
N VAL A 9 -26.44 -0.44 -5.67
CA VAL A 9 -25.58 -1.57 -5.38
C VAL A 9 -24.82 -1.87 -6.66
N GLY A 10 -23.72 -1.17 -6.88
CA GLY A 10 -22.84 -1.46 -8.01
C GLY A 10 -22.44 -2.93 -8.02
N PRO A 11 -22.01 -3.48 -9.16
CA PRO A 11 -21.72 -4.91 -9.35
C PRO A 11 -20.68 -5.51 -8.41
N TYR A 12 -20.13 -4.73 -7.48
CA TYR A 12 -19.04 -5.09 -6.59
C TYR A 12 -19.44 -5.27 -5.12
N GLY A 13 -20.75 -5.23 -4.78
CA GLY A 13 -21.22 -5.56 -3.43
C GLY A 13 -20.58 -4.72 -2.30
N LEU A 14 -20.19 -3.49 -2.57
CA LEU A 14 -19.62 -2.61 -1.57
C LEU A 14 -20.68 -2.20 -0.55
N LYS A 15 -20.68 -2.83 0.61
CA LYS A 15 -21.36 -2.34 1.83
C LYS A 15 -20.66 -1.08 2.34
N GLY A 16 -20.75 -0.01 1.58
CA GLY A 16 -20.38 1.32 2.01
C GLY A 16 -21.54 2.23 1.70
N GLN A 17 -22.11 2.87 2.70
CA GLN A 17 -23.10 3.91 2.48
C GLN A 17 -22.46 5.07 1.73
N CYS A 18 -22.52 5.05 0.39
CA CYS A 18 -22.45 6.28 -0.38
C CYS A 18 -23.79 6.97 -0.20
N ALA A 19 -23.81 8.10 0.50
CA ALA A 19 -24.94 9.01 0.43
C ALA A 19 -24.93 9.61 -0.98
N LEU A 20 -25.73 9.07 -1.88
CA LEU A 20 -26.06 9.71 -3.14
C LEU A 20 -27.15 10.73 -2.84
N TYR A 21 -26.80 12.00 -2.98
CA TYR A 21 -27.78 13.07 -3.03
C TYR A 21 -28.37 13.08 -4.44
N LEU A 22 -29.63 12.66 -4.56
CA LEU A 22 -30.44 12.94 -5.75
C LEU A 22 -30.63 14.46 -5.77
N VAL A 23 -29.96 15.10 -6.69
CA VAL A 23 -30.22 16.51 -6.97
C VAL A 23 -31.42 16.56 -7.89
N ASP A 24 -32.49 17.18 -7.42
CA ASP A 24 -33.71 17.44 -8.17
C ASP A 24 -33.35 18.22 -9.47
N GLN A 25 -33.95 17.84 -10.59
CA GLN A 25 -33.74 18.52 -11.87
C GLN A 25 -34.08 20.03 -11.80
N GLU A 26 -35.11 20.37 -11.01
CA GLU A 26 -35.48 21.77 -10.77
C GLU A 26 -34.38 22.53 -10.00
N TRP A 27 -33.66 21.85 -9.13
CA TRP A 27 -32.50 22.38 -8.41
C TRP A 27 -31.30 22.58 -9.36
N LEU A 28 -31.05 21.63 -10.26
CA LEU A 28 -30.01 21.75 -11.30
C LEU A 28 -30.28 22.93 -12.26
N GLU A 29 -31.54 23.16 -12.67
CA GLU A 29 -31.91 24.28 -13.53
C GLU A 29 -31.66 25.64 -12.84
N ARG A 30 -31.94 25.76 -11.53
CA ARG A 30 -31.66 26.97 -10.73
C ARG A 30 -30.20 27.35 -10.66
N PHE A 31 -29.30 26.38 -10.79
CA PHE A 31 -27.86 26.59 -10.69
C PHE A 31 -27.12 26.43 -12.02
N LYS A 32 -27.83 26.32 -13.11
CA LYS A 32 -27.31 26.16 -14.49
C LYS A 32 -26.30 27.25 -14.89
N ASP A 33 -26.49 28.46 -14.39
CA ASP A 33 -25.64 29.62 -14.70
C ASP A 33 -24.67 29.97 -13.55
N VAL A 34 -24.71 29.26 -12.45
CA VAL A 34 -23.76 29.44 -11.36
C VAL A 34 -22.47 28.74 -11.75
N LYS A 35 -21.52 29.50 -12.28
CA LYS A 35 -20.12 29.07 -12.40
C LYS A 35 -19.49 28.97 -11.00
N THR A 36 -20.03 28.10 -10.15
CA THR A 36 -19.31 27.65 -8.98
C THR A 36 -18.18 26.78 -9.52
N ALA A 37 -16.96 27.15 -9.23
CA ALA A 37 -15.82 26.25 -9.33
C ALA A 37 -16.01 25.14 -8.27
N THR A 38 -17.05 24.32 -8.45
CA THR A 38 -17.17 23.06 -7.73
C THR A 38 -15.97 22.25 -8.18
N SER A 39 -15.07 21.99 -7.24
CA SER A 39 -13.96 21.11 -7.50
C SER A 39 -14.50 19.86 -8.20
N ARG A 40 -14.03 19.58 -9.41
CA ARG A 40 -14.37 18.37 -10.19
C ARG A 40 -14.20 17.10 -9.37
N TYR A 41 -13.40 17.20 -8.32
CA TYR A 41 -13.04 16.12 -7.42
C TYR A 41 -13.23 16.54 -5.95
N PRO A 42 -14.45 16.47 -5.39
CA PRO A 42 -14.67 16.77 -3.98
C PRO A 42 -14.01 15.68 -3.11
N HIS A 43 -13.42 16.10 -2.00
CA HIS A 43 -12.91 15.20 -0.96
C HIS A 43 -11.73 14.29 -1.35
N LEU A 44 -10.77 14.82 -2.11
CA LEU A 44 -9.58 14.09 -2.55
C LEU A 44 -8.66 13.66 -1.41
N VAL A 45 -8.55 14.47 -0.38
CA VAL A 45 -7.77 14.17 0.82
C VAL A 45 -8.69 13.99 2.00
N ARG A 46 -8.61 12.84 2.68
CA ARG A 46 -9.40 12.53 3.87
C ARG A 46 -8.50 12.31 5.07
N ILE A 47 -8.81 12.97 6.19
CA ILE A 47 -8.13 12.77 7.47
C ILE A 47 -9.12 12.13 8.44
N LYS A 48 -8.87 10.88 8.82
CA LYS A 48 -9.67 10.14 9.80
C LYS A 48 -9.16 10.38 11.19
N ASN A 49 -10.07 10.60 12.15
CA ASN A 49 -9.75 10.60 13.57
C ASN A 49 -10.35 9.39 14.31
N LYS A 50 -10.03 9.22 15.60
CA LYS A 50 -10.55 8.10 16.41
C LYS A 50 -12.08 8.10 16.55
N ALA A 51 -12.72 9.25 16.45
CA ALA A 51 -14.17 9.41 16.58
C ALA A 51 -14.93 9.08 15.27
N LYS A 52 -14.26 8.56 14.24
CA LYS A 52 -14.78 8.30 12.90
C LYS A 52 -15.26 9.54 12.14
N ASN A 53 -15.08 10.74 12.68
CA ASN A 53 -15.35 11.96 11.94
C ASN A 53 -14.23 12.17 10.92
N GLU A 54 -14.59 12.30 9.66
CA GLU A 54 -13.66 12.70 8.62
C GLU A 54 -13.44 14.21 8.73
N LEU A 55 -12.20 14.60 8.97
CA LEU A 55 -11.79 15.99 8.97
C LEU A 55 -11.12 16.30 7.63
N PHE A 56 -11.54 17.39 7.03
CA PHE A 56 -10.92 17.93 5.82
C PHE A 56 -10.17 19.21 6.21
N ASP A 57 -8.83 19.13 6.24
CA ASP A 57 -7.99 20.32 6.38
C ASP A 57 -7.56 20.74 4.96
N LEU A 58 -8.42 21.52 4.32
CA LEU A 58 -8.25 21.93 2.93
C LEU A 58 -6.98 22.76 2.73
N GLU A 59 -6.67 23.64 3.68
CA GLU A 59 -5.51 24.53 3.54
C GLU A 59 -4.20 23.76 3.69
N LYS A 60 -4.06 22.97 4.76
CA LYS A 60 -2.83 22.17 5.01
C LYS A 60 -2.61 21.05 3.99
N SER A 61 -3.68 20.58 3.34
CA SER A 61 -3.59 19.52 2.33
C SER A 61 -3.58 20.02 0.89
N LYS A 62 -3.52 21.33 0.67
CA LYS A 62 -3.63 21.95 -0.67
C LYS A 62 -2.63 21.38 -1.68
N ASP A 63 -1.38 21.24 -1.30
CA ASP A 63 -0.34 20.71 -2.19
C ASP A 63 -0.61 19.25 -2.56
N ILE A 64 -1.06 18.44 -1.58
CA ILE A 64 -1.43 17.04 -1.81
C ILE A 64 -2.66 16.94 -2.70
N GLN A 65 -3.61 17.86 -2.55
CA GLN A 65 -4.80 17.90 -3.39
C GLN A 65 -4.45 18.29 -4.83
N ASN A 66 -3.64 19.33 -5.02
CA ASN A 66 -3.18 19.78 -6.34
C ASN A 66 -2.41 18.65 -7.05
N ASP A 67 -1.48 18.01 -6.34
CA ASP A 67 -0.75 16.87 -6.85
C ASP A 67 -1.68 15.73 -7.30
N LEU A 68 -2.67 15.39 -6.48
CA LEU A 68 -3.63 14.35 -6.82
C LEU A 68 -4.54 14.75 -8.00
N ILE A 69 -4.93 16.02 -8.13
CA ILE A 69 -5.69 16.52 -9.30
C ILE A 69 -4.89 16.28 -10.58
N HIS A 70 -3.62 16.69 -10.60
CA HIS A 70 -2.75 16.45 -11.77
C HIS A 70 -2.56 14.97 -12.09
N MET A 71 -2.59 14.10 -11.06
CA MET A 71 -2.54 12.65 -11.28
C MET A 71 -3.86 12.11 -11.84
N LEU A 72 -4.99 12.63 -11.36
CA LEU A 72 -6.31 12.21 -11.83
C LEU A 72 -6.53 12.62 -13.28
N ASP A 73 -6.12 13.84 -13.66
CA ASP A 73 -6.18 14.31 -15.05
C ASP A 73 -5.34 13.38 -15.96
N TYR A 74 -4.13 13.03 -15.54
CA TYR A 74 -3.28 12.09 -16.27
C TYR A 74 -3.89 10.68 -16.37
N TRP A 75 -4.53 10.18 -15.30
CA TRP A 75 -5.22 8.90 -15.34
C TRP A 75 -6.52 8.92 -16.16
N GLU A 76 -7.16 10.07 -16.33
CA GLU A 76 -8.29 10.19 -17.26
C GLU A 76 -7.84 10.06 -18.72
N GLU A 77 -6.66 10.55 -19.06
CA GLU A 77 -6.05 10.38 -20.39
C GLU A 77 -5.61 8.93 -20.64
N HIS A 78 -5.22 8.22 -19.56
CA HIS A 78 -4.71 6.84 -19.59
C HIS A 78 -5.46 5.95 -18.59
N PRO A 79 -6.75 5.66 -18.82
CA PRO A 79 -7.57 5.00 -17.82
C PRO A 79 -7.19 3.54 -17.58
N LEU A 80 -7.24 3.12 -16.31
CA LEU A 80 -7.24 1.72 -15.94
C LEU A 80 -8.62 1.14 -16.25
N LEU A 81 -8.72 0.22 -17.20
CA LEU A 81 -9.98 -0.35 -17.69
C LEU A 81 -10.19 -1.77 -17.20
N TYR A 82 -11.41 -2.09 -16.81
CA TYR A 82 -11.88 -3.45 -16.60
C TYR A 82 -13.24 -3.63 -17.26
N LYS A 83 -13.34 -4.49 -18.29
CA LYS A 83 -14.58 -4.69 -19.05
C LYS A 83 -15.22 -3.36 -19.44
N ASP A 84 -14.47 -2.49 -20.10
CA ASP A 84 -14.87 -1.15 -20.58
C ASP A 84 -15.23 -0.12 -19.47
N ASN A 85 -15.14 -0.51 -18.19
CA ASN A 85 -15.33 0.42 -17.08
C ASN A 85 -14.02 1.11 -16.72
N SER A 86 -14.01 2.42 -16.83
CA SER A 86 -12.87 3.27 -16.47
C SER A 86 -12.77 3.43 -14.94
N MET A 87 -11.54 3.33 -14.44
CA MET A 87 -11.23 3.49 -13.01
C MET A 87 -10.16 4.58 -12.85
N THR A 88 -10.59 5.83 -12.83
CA THR A 88 -9.69 6.99 -12.78
C THR A 88 -9.79 7.79 -11.50
N VAL A 89 -10.81 7.55 -10.67
CA VAL A 89 -11.05 8.32 -9.44
C VAL A 89 -10.26 7.74 -8.27
N ALA A 90 -9.51 8.58 -7.59
CA ALA A 90 -8.78 8.20 -6.38
C ALA A 90 -8.86 9.27 -5.30
N ARG A 91 -8.51 8.87 -4.09
CA ARG A 91 -8.34 9.75 -2.93
C ARG A 91 -7.16 9.30 -2.09
N ARG A 92 -6.59 10.21 -1.33
CA ARG A 92 -5.59 9.88 -0.31
C ARG A 92 -6.21 9.92 1.09
N VAL A 93 -5.91 8.92 1.92
CA VAL A 93 -6.49 8.79 3.26
C VAL A 93 -5.38 8.82 4.31
N PHE A 94 -5.47 9.79 5.20
CA PHE A 94 -4.57 10.00 6.31
C PHE A 94 -5.25 9.66 7.64
N ASN A 95 -4.46 9.50 8.70
CA ASN A 95 -4.95 9.18 10.06
C ASN A 95 -4.47 10.23 11.05
N LYS A 96 -5.39 10.94 11.69
CA LYS A 96 -5.18 12.03 12.66
C LYS A 96 -4.53 13.28 12.06
N ASN A 97 -3.51 13.15 11.22
CA ASN A 97 -2.80 14.24 10.55
C ASN A 97 -2.14 13.73 9.27
N LEU A 98 -1.49 14.62 8.52
CA LEU A 98 -0.86 14.32 7.23
C LEU A 98 0.45 13.51 7.35
N GLU A 99 0.96 13.31 8.56
CA GLU A 99 2.17 12.50 8.81
C GLU A 99 1.86 11.02 9.09
N ARG A 100 0.61 10.58 8.93
CA ARG A 100 0.15 9.23 9.23
C ARG A 100 -0.79 8.73 8.15
N GLY A 101 -0.51 7.59 7.54
CA GLY A 101 -1.30 7.03 6.44
C GLY A 101 -0.91 7.60 5.08
N GLY A 102 -1.85 8.19 4.35
CA GLY A 102 -1.60 8.83 3.05
C GLY A 102 -1.64 7.90 1.85
N ARG A 103 -2.10 6.66 2.04
CA ARG A 103 -2.31 5.70 0.96
C ARG A 103 -3.36 6.18 -0.04
N TYR A 104 -3.19 5.79 -1.29
CA TYR A 104 -4.17 5.99 -2.34
C TYR A 104 -5.29 4.95 -2.25
N TYR A 105 -6.51 5.37 -2.52
CA TYR A 105 -7.69 4.51 -2.60
C TYR A 105 -8.50 4.87 -3.83
N GLY A 106 -8.65 3.92 -4.72
CA GLY A 106 -9.48 3.98 -5.92
C GLY A 106 -10.27 2.68 -6.09
N PRO A 107 -11.14 2.56 -7.09
CA PRO A 107 -11.91 1.35 -7.35
C PRO A 107 -11.03 0.09 -7.45
N TRP A 108 -9.86 0.20 -8.06
CA TRP A 108 -8.90 -0.91 -8.22
C TRP A 108 -8.34 -1.44 -6.90
N THR A 109 -8.28 -0.60 -5.83
CA THR A 109 -7.75 -1.04 -4.53
C THR A 109 -8.67 -2.00 -3.78
N SER A 110 -9.97 -1.96 -4.09
CA SER A 110 -10.98 -2.86 -3.51
C SER A 110 -11.32 -4.04 -4.44
N MET A 111 -10.79 -4.02 -5.67
CA MET A 111 -11.05 -5.06 -6.67
C MET A 111 -10.33 -6.36 -6.29
N PRO A 112 -10.98 -7.54 -6.42
CA PRO A 112 -10.31 -8.82 -6.28
C PRO A 112 -9.10 -8.93 -7.20
N LYS A 113 -8.01 -9.53 -6.72
CA LYS A 113 -6.76 -9.66 -7.47
C LYS A 113 -6.96 -10.30 -8.85
N THR A 114 -7.79 -11.36 -8.94
CA THR A 114 -8.09 -12.05 -10.19
C THR A 114 -8.80 -11.19 -11.24
N GLN A 115 -9.51 -10.16 -10.82
CA GLN A 115 -10.13 -9.17 -11.71
C GLN A 115 -9.14 -8.06 -12.04
N ARG A 116 -8.37 -7.59 -11.07
CA ARG A 116 -7.37 -6.54 -11.23
C ARG A 116 -6.29 -6.93 -12.24
N MET A 117 -5.86 -8.20 -12.24
CA MET A 117 -4.89 -8.72 -13.24
C MET A 117 -5.47 -8.82 -14.66
N LYS A 118 -6.77 -8.60 -14.84
CA LYS A 118 -7.43 -8.54 -16.16
C LYS A 118 -7.74 -7.11 -16.60
N THR A 119 -7.22 -6.12 -15.89
CA THR A 119 -7.34 -4.72 -16.31
C THR A 119 -6.33 -4.41 -17.40
N THR A 120 -6.58 -3.33 -18.12
CA THR A 120 -5.67 -2.81 -19.14
C THR A 120 -5.42 -1.31 -18.94
N ILE A 121 -4.30 -0.83 -19.40
CA ILE A 121 -3.97 0.60 -19.54
C ILE A 121 -3.69 0.83 -21.01
N ASP A 122 -4.40 1.77 -21.64
CA ASP A 122 -4.29 2.06 -23.10
C ASP A 122 -4.45 0.78 -23.97
N GLY A 123 -5.31 -0.14 -23.54
CA GLY A 123 -5.53 -1.42 -24.22
C GLY A 123 -4.45 -2.49 -23.98
N GLU A 124 -3.38 -2.18 -23.27
CA GLU A 124 -2.27 -3.10 -22.99
C GLU A 124 -2.45 -3.81 -21.65
N PRO A 125 -2.05 -5.10 -21.52
CA PRO A 125 -2.12 -5.83 -20.27
C PRO A 125 -1.21 -5.23 -19.21
N VAL A 126 -1.61 -5.40 -17.95
CA VAL A 126 -0.88 -4.86 -16.80
C VAL A 126 -0.20 -5.96 -15.99
N CYS A 127 0.88 -5.59 -15.30
CA CYS A 127 1.49 -6.36 -14.24
C CYS A 127 1.43 -5.61 -12.91
N GLN A 128 1.69 -6.33 -11.83
CA GLN A 128 1.81 -5.78 -10.49
C GLN A 128 3.25 -5.92 -10.00
N VAL A 129 3.83 -4.82 -9.49
CA VAL A 129 5.17 -4.79 -8.90
C VAL A 129 5.01 -4.47 -7.41
N ASP A 130 5.17 -5.49 -6.56
CA ASP A 130 4.92 -5.45 -5.12
C ASP A 130 6.23 -5.40 -4.32
N ILE A 131 6.28 -4.58 -3.27
CA ILE A 131 7.43 -4.53 -2.36
C ILE A 131 7.33 -5.68 -1.36
N SER A 132 8.24 -6.63 -1.45
CA SER A 132 8.28 -7.73 -0.50
C SER A 132 8.67 -7.22 0.89
N ALA A 133 7.74 -7.35 1.87
CA ALA A 133 7.96 -6.95 3.26
C ALA A 133 8.28 -5.47 3.48
N ALA A 134 7.55 -4.56 2.83
CA ALA A 134 7.76 -3.12 2.90
C ALA A 134 7.95 -2.60 4.34
N PHE A 135 7.05 -2.95 5.26
CA PHE A 135 7.10 -2.49 6.66
C PHE A 135 8.32 -3.02 7.42
N LEU A 136 8.70 -4.28 7.20
CA LEU A 136 9.90 -4.84 7.83
C LEU A 136 11.17 -4.12 7.34
N THR A 137 11.28 -3.88 6.05
CA THR A 137 12.41 -3.16 5.45
C THR A 137 12.49 -1.71 5.96
N MET A 138 11.36 -1.04 6.09
CA MET A 138 11.30 0.31 6.70
C MET A 138 11.67 0.30 8.18
N LEU A 139 11.20 -0.70 8.95
CA LEU A 139 11.57 -0.87 10.35
C LEU A 139 13.09 -1.04 10.50
N GLN A 140 13.70 -1.87 9.66
CA GLN A 140 15.15 -2.07 9.65
C GLN A 140 15.90 -0.76 9.43
N ALA A 141 15.47 0.06 8.47
CA ALA A 141 16.09 1.36 8.22
C ALA A 141 15.92 2.31 9.41
N ILE A 142 14.70 2.49 9.93
CA ILE A 142 14.41 3.40 11.05
C ILE A 142 15.17 2.99 12.32
N THR A 143 15.26 1.70 12.60
CA THR A 143 15.95 1.19 13.80
C THR A 143 17.47 1.07 13.62
N LYS A 144 17.96 1.17 12.39
CA LYS A 144 19.35 0.89 11.98
C LYS A 144 19.79 -0.54 12.33
N ILE A 145 18.83 -1.45 12.45
CA ILE A 145 19.05 -2.84 12.78
C ILE A 145 18.46 -3.69 11.67
N THR A 146 19.26 -4.57 11.11
CA THR A 146 18.82 -5.49 10.06
C THR A 146 19.40 -6.89 10.30
N SER A 147 18.66 -7.86 9.78
CA SER A 147 19.03 -9.27 9.75
C SER A 147 20.02 -9.62 8.64
N PHE A 148 20.27 -8.69 7.71
CA PHE A 148 21.08 -8.93 6.51
C PHE A 148 22.48 -8.33 6.65
N ALA A 149 23.49 -9.04 6.15
CA ALA A 149 24.84 -8.52 6.06
C ALA A 149 24.98 -7.50 4.90
N VAL A 150 25.98 -6.60 4.98
CA VAL A 150 26.30 -5.71 3.88
C VAL A 150 26.72 -6.54 2.67
N GLY A 151 26.16 -6.21 1.50
CA GLY A 151 26.36 -6.96 0.27
C GLY A 151 25.50 -8.21 0.12
N GLU A 152 24.75 -8.62 1.16
CA GLU A 152 23.86 -9.77 1.09
C GLU A 152 22.69 -9.53 0.13
N GLU A 153 22.46 -10.52 -0.73
CA GLU A 153 21.29 -10.58 -1.59
C GLU A 153 20.06 -11.01 -0.77
N ILE A 154 18.98 -10.24 -0.91
CA ILE A 154 17.72 -10.44 -0.18
C ILE A 154 16.69 -11.00 -1.14
N THR A 155 16.50 -12.31 -1.15
CA THR A 155 15.46 -12.97 -1.98
C THR A 155 14.10 -12.99 -1.31
N ASP A 156 14.08 -13.14 0.02
CA ASP A 156 12.86 -13.13 0.83
C ASP A 156 13.17 -12.50 2.21
N PRO A 157 12.65 -11.28 2.48
CA PRO A 157 12.90 -10.62 3.78
C PRO A 157 12.37 -11.38 5.00
N TYR A 158 11.36 -12.25 4.83
CA TYR A 158 10.82 -13.08 5.89
C TYR A 158 11.62 -14.38 6.11
N SER A 159 12.59 -14.67 5.25
CA SER A 159 13.39 -15.89 5.30
C SER A 159 14.88 -15.61 5.10
N PRO A 160 15.52 -14.84 6.02
CA PRO A 160 16.97 -14.62 5.95
C PRO A 160 17.72 -15.95 6.01
N LYS A 161 18.86 -16.05 5.31
CA LYS A 161 19.64 -17.31 5.18
C LYS A 161 19.90 -18.00 6.52
N ARG A 162 20.20 -17.23 7.56
CA ARG A 162 20.45 -17.75 8.92
C ARG A 162 19.24 -18.42 9.57
N LEU A 163 18.03 -18.22 9.03
CA LEU A 163 16.80 -18.87 9.51
C LEU A 163 16.56 -20.23 8.86
N HIS A 164 17.23 -20.54 7.74
CA HIS A 164 16.95 -21.72 6.94
C HIS A 164 17.13 -23.04 7.71
N ASN A 165 18.01 -23.07 8.72
CA ASN A 165 18.23 -24.25 9.56
C ASN A 165 17.08 -24.60 10.50
N ILE A 166 16.16 -23.67 10.76
CA ILE A 166 14.98 -23.90 11.61
C ILE A 166 13.67 -23.89 10.83
N LEU A 167 13.67 -23.51 9.55
CA LEU A 167 12.49 -23.52 8.71
C LEU A 167 12.00 -24.96 8.49
N GLY A 168 10.67 -25.16 8.62
CA GLY A 168 10.03 -26.48 8.50
C GLY A 168 10.01 -27.28 9.79
N GLY A 169 10.92 -26.99 10.75
CA GLY A 169 10.91 -27.60 12.06
C GLY A 169 9.90 -26.93 13.00
N ASN A 170 9.26 -27.73 13.88
CA ASN A 170 8.32 -27.24 14.91
C ASN A 170 7.20 -26.31 14.37
N GLY A 171 6.76 -26.52 13.13
CA GLY A 171 5.73 -25.72 12.49
C GLY A 171 6.15 -24.28 12.15
N ILE A 172 7.45 -24.00 12.08
CA ILE A 172 7.99 -22.69 11.66
C ILE A 172 7.96 -22.63 10.14
N THR A 173 6.96 -21.95 9.61
CA THR A 173 6.80 -21.72 8.17
C THR A 173 7.00 -20.24 7.83
N ARG A 174 7.39 -19.98 6.58
CA ARG A 174 7.54 -18.61 6.06
C ARG A 174 6.27 -17.78 6.23
N ASP A 175 5.11 -18.37 6.01
CA ASP A 175 3.83 -17.67 6.10
C ASP A 175 3.47 -17.31 7.54
N LYS A 176 3.72 -18.21 8.51
CA LYS A 176 3.59 -17.89 9.94
C LYS A 176 4.53 -16.76 10.35
N ILE A 177 5.77 -16.74 9.85
CA ILE A 177 6.72 -15.66 10.09
C ILE A 177 6.20 -14.34 9.55
N LYS A 178 5.71 -14.31 8.30
CA LYS A 178 5.10 -13.12 7.67
C LYS A 178 3.93 -12.58 8.49
N ILE A 179 3.01 -13.44 8.89
CA ILE A 179 1.84 -13.07 9.69
C ILE A 179 2.26 -12.52 11.04
N PHE A 180 3.19 -13.19 11.72
CA PHE A 180 3.72 -12.77 13.00
C PHE A 180 4.38 -11.37 12.92
N ILE A 181 5.28 -11.16 11.98
CA ILE A 181 6.00 -9.87 11.80
C ILE A 181 5.02 -8.75 11.46
N ASN A 182 4.11 -8.96 10.51
CA ASN A 182 3.13 -7.95 10.13
C ASN A 182 2.17 -7.60 11.27
N SER A 183 1.75 -8.58 12.06
CA SER A 183 0.95 -8.35 13.27
C SER A 183 1.73 -7.58 14.33
N TRP A 184 3.02 -7.86 14.48
CA TRP A 184 3.88 -7.17 15.43
C TRP A 184 4.07 -5.69 15.06
N ILE A 185 4.35 -5.41 13.79
CA ILE A 185 4.55 -4.04 13.30
C ILE A 185 3.23 -3.27 13.22
N GLY A 186 2.16 -3.92 12.76
CA GLY A 186 0.88 -3.25 12.48
C GLY A 186 0.00 -3.00 13.69
N GLY A 187 0.03 -3.89 14.67
CA GLY A 187 -0.92 -3.89 15.80
C GLY A 187 -0.32 -3.53 17.16
N GLY A 188 0.96 -3.21 17.21
CA GLY A 188 1.68 -3.10 18.46
C GLY A 188 2.05 -4.49 19.00
N ASN A 189 3.12 -4.51 19.72
CA ASN A 189 3.76 -5.67 20.32
C ASN A 189 2.76 -6.62 20.99
N PRO A 190 2.58 -7.83 20.52
CA PRO A 190 1.89 -8.89 21.25
C PRO A 190 2.74 -9.34 22.45
N LYS A 191 2.89 -8.47 23.45
CA LYS A 191 3.76 -8.71 24.60
C LYS A 191 3.38 -9.95 25.41
N ARG A 192 2.13 -10.32 25.41
CA ARG A 192 1.63 -11.24 26.43
C ARG A 192 0.86 -12.42 25.89
N ASN A 193 0.07 -12.23 24.86
CA ASN A 193 -0.89 -13.22 24.38
C ASN A 193 -0.83 -13.31 22.87
N ARG A 194 -1.32 -14.39 22.33
CA ARG A 194 -1.70 -14.51 20.95
C ARG A 194 -2.42 -13.24 20.54
N ALA A 195 -1.84 -12.46 19.61
CA ALA A 195 -2.52 -11.27 19.09
C ALA A 195 -3.89 -11.74 18.61
N GLY A 196 -4.95 -11.14 19.12
CA GLY A 196 -6.31 -11.55 18.81
C GLY A 196 -6.50 -11.64 17.29
N GLY A 197 -6.81 -12.81 16.78
CA GLY A 197 -6.96 -13.06 15.36
C GLY A 197 -5.81 -13.77 14.66
N LEU A 198 -4.69 -14.08 15.31
CA LEU A 198 -3.68 -15.00 14.76
C LEU A 198 -4.18 -16.45 14.90
N LYS A 199 -5.04 -16.85 13.96
CA LYS A 199 -5.65 -18.19 13.90
C LYS A 199 -4.63 -19.31 13.64
N GLU A 200 -3.44 -18.94 13.19
CA GLU A 200 -2.33 -19.82 12.85
C GLU A 200 -1.68 -20.47 14.08
N PHE A 201 -2.01 -19.99 15.28
CA PHE A 201 -1.52 -20.52 16.54
C PHE A 201 -2.67 -21.13 17.35
N GLU A 202 -2.53 -22.37 17.76
CA GLU A 202 -3.58 -23.10 18.48
C GLU A 202 -3.86 -22.45 19.84
N ASP A 203 -2.80 -22.08 20.56
CA ASP A 203 -2.87 -21.49 21.89
C ASP A 203 -1.77 -20.45 22.16
N ASN A 204 -1.80 -19.85 23.34
CA ASN A 204 -0.79 -18.89 23.77
C ASN A 204 0.59 -19.52 23.97
N LYS A 205 0.69 -20.79 24.32
CA LYS A 205 1.96 -21.47 24.54
C LYS A 205 2.69 -21.64 23.22
N SER A 206 2.01 -22.18 22.20
CA SER A 206 2.56 -22.35 20.86
C SER A 206 2.97 -21.01 20.23
N PHE A 207 2.21 -19.95 20.48
CA PHE A 207 2.58 -18.59 20.06
C PHE A 207 3.86 -18.09 20.75
N ILE A 208 3.99 -18.29 22.07
CA ILE A 208 5.17 -17.86 22.84
C ILE A 208 6.42 -18.63 22.40
N GLU A 209 6.30 -19.94 22.19
CA GLU A 209 7.38 -20.79 21.70
C GLU A 209 7.85 -20.33 20.32
N PHE A 210 6.92 -20.13 19.37
CA PHE A 210 7.21 -19.59 18.05
C PHE A 210 7.90 -18.23 18.11
N ARG A 211 7.32 -17.29 18.88
CA ARG A 211 7.88 -15.95 19.08
C ARG A 211 9.32 -16.01 19.57
N ASN A 212 9.60 -16.84 20.59
CA ASN A 212 10.92 -16.95 21.18
C ASN A 212 11.93 -17.58 20.21
N ALA A 213 11.48 -18.49 19.35
CA ALA A 213 12.30 -19.08 18.30
C ALA A 213 12.64 -18.07 17.19
N ILE A 214 11.72 -17.16 16.84
CA ILE A 214 11.86 -16.23 15.68
C ILE A 214 12.54 -14.91 16.05
N LEU A 215 12.27 -14.34 17.23
CA LEU A 215 12.80 -13.03 17.63
C LEU A 215 14.33 -12.88 17.55
N PRO A 216 15.18 -13.89 17.78
CA PRO A 216 16.62 -13.78 17.59
C PRO A 216 17.02 -13.45 16.14
N TYR A 217 16.21 -13.84 15.18
CA TYR A 217 16.47 -13.64 13.75
C TYR A 217 15.97 -12.28 13.23
N PHE A 218 15.10 -11.60 13.99
CA PHE A 218 14.55 -10.29 13.66
C PHE A 218 14.74 -9.32 14.83
N PRO A 219 15.99 -8.93 15.15
CA PRO A 219 16.30 -8.09 16.31
C PRO A 219 15.66 -6.70 16.25
N GLU A 220 15.37 -6.19 15.06
CA GLU A 220 14.64 -4.93 14.82
C GLU A 220 13.26 -4.92 15.47
N LEU A 221 12.58 -6.05 15.56
CA LEU A 221 11.26 -6.16 16.18
C LEU A 221 11.26 -5.78 17.66
N ARG A 222 12.38 -5.93 18.36
CA ARG A 222 12.52 -5.55 19.77
C ARG A 222 12.45 -4.03 19.98
N LYS A 223 12.61 -3.24 18.91
CA LYS A 223 12.57 -1.77 18.95
C LYS A 223 11.17 -1.21 18.74
N VAL A 224 10.24 -1.95 18.16
CA VAL A 224 8.88 -1.48 17.84
C VAL A 224 8.18 -0.85 19.04
N ASN A 225 8.40 -1.35 20.26
CA ASN A 225 7.81 -0.80 21.48
C ASN A 225 8.51 0.43 22.07
N LYS A 226 9.74 0.67 21.65
CA LYS A 226 10.56 1.79 22.15
C LYS A 226 10.45 3.01 21.27
N ILE A 227 9.86 2.86 20.09
CA ILE A 227 9.63 3.89 19.11
C ILE A 227 8.12 3.96 18.97
N ASP A 228 7.52 5.14 19.00
CA ASP A 228 6.08 5.34 18.81
C ASP A 228 5.69 5.09 17.33
N LEU A 229 5.98 3.87 16.86
CA LEU A 229 5.74 3.43 15.49
C LEU A 229 4.45 2.60 15.45
N GLU A 230 3.35 3.27 15.18
CA GLU A 230 2.11 2.59 14.80
C GLU A 230 2.15 2.21 13.30
N GLY A 231 1.41 1.17 12.89
CA GLY A 231 1.33 0.75 11.49
C GLY A 231 0.98 1.87 10.51
N VAL A 232 0.24 2.90 10.95
CA VAL A 232 -0.10 4.07 10.13
C VAL A 232 1.09 4.99 9.84
N VAL A 233 2.16 4.94 10.64
CA VAL A 233 3.43 5.63 10.36
C VAL A 233 4.16 4.93 9.22
N PHE A 234 4.22 3.60 9.24
CA PHE A 234 4.78 2.82 8.12
C PHE A 234 3.98 3.03 6.84
N GLN A 235 2.65 3.17 6.92
CA GLN A 235 1.82 3.53 5.76
C GLN A 235 2.18 4.90 5.19
N LYS A 236 2.60 5.86 6.03
CA LYS A 236 3.08 7.16 5.56
C LYS A 236 4.38 7.04 4.77
N HIS A 237 5.35 6.31 5.31
CA HIS A 237 6.61 6.06 4.61
C HIS A 237 6.38 5.33 3.29
N GLU A 238 5.58 4.27 3.29
CA GLU A 238 5.20 3.52 2.09
C GLU A 238 4.55 4.42 1.04
N SER A 239 3.53 5.20 1.45
CA SER A 239 2.82 6.09 0.52
C SER A 239 3.72 7.20 -0.03
N SER A 240 4.72 7.65 0.73
CA SER A 240 5.72 8.61 0.27
C SER A 240 6.63 8.03 -0.80
N VAL A 241 7.12 6.80 -0.60
CA VAL A 241 7.91 6.07 -1.62
C VAL A 241 7.08 5.88 -2.89
N ILE A 242 5.88 5.35 -2.77
CA ILE A 242 4.98 5.08 -3.91
C ILE A 242 4.66 6.37 -4.67
N THR A 243 4.35 7.47 -3.98
CA THR A 243 4.12 8.78 -4.61
C THR A 243 5.35 9.22 -5.41
N SER A 244 6.54 9.15 -4.83
CA SER A 244 7.79 9.52 -5.51
C SER A 244 8.08 8.67 -6.74
N VAL A 245 7.77 7.38 -6.69
CA VAL A 245 7.93 6.48 -7.84
C VAL A 245 6.95 6.84 -8.96
N ILE A 246 5.68 7.08 -8.64
CA ILE A 246 4.66 7.48 -9.62
C ILE A 246 5.10 8.75 -10.34
N HIS A 247 5.57 9.76 -9.61
CA HIS A 247 6.09 11.00 -10.22
C HIS A 247 7.30 10.77 -11.12
N THR A 248 8.20 9.87 -10.70
CA THR A 248 9.38 9.52 -11.48
C THR A 248 9.01 8.82 -12.79
N LEU A 249 8.06 7.90 -12.74
CA LEU A 249 7.59 7.16 -13.91
C LEU A 249 6.75 8.06 -14.84
N ARG A 250 5.87 8.91 -14.29
CA ARG A 250 5.11 9.87 -15.07
C ARG A 250 5.99 10.81 -15.89
N LYS A 251 7.11 11.29 -15.33
CA LYS A 251 8.09 12.11 -16.08
C LYS A 251 8.70 11.39 -17.29
N ARG A 252 8.53 10.08 -17.38
CA ARG A 252 8.97 9.22 -18.50
C ARG A 252 7.80 8.71 -19.33
N ASP A 253 6.62 9.28 -19.11
CA ASP A 253 5.37 8.87 -19.75
C ASP A 253 4.98 7.42 -19.48
N ILE A 254 5.30 6.91 -18.29
CA ILE A 254 4.92 5.59 -17.83
C ILE A 254 3.75 5.70 -16.87
N VAL A 255 2.60 5.22 -17.31
CA VAL A 255 1.36 5.22 -16.53
C VAL A 255 1.43 4.21 -15.41
N THR A 256 1.13 4.68 -14.19
CA THR A 256 1.26 3.87 -12.98
C THR A 256 0.10 4.10 -12.03
N TYR A 257 -0.55 3.04 -11.58
CA TYR A 257 -1.61 3.08 -10.58
C TYR A 257 -1.11 2.49 -9.25
N PRO A 258 -1.24 3.21 -8.15
CA PRO A 258 -0.79 2.74 -6.83
C PRO A 258 -1.79 1.79 -6.17
N MET A 259 -1.28 0.75 -5.54
CA MET A 259 -2.08 -0.12 -4.68
C MET A 259 -1.29 -0.48 -3.42
N HIS A 260 -1.35 0.38 -2.40
CA HIS A 260 -0.58 0.26 -1.15
C HIS A 260 0.93 0.24 -1.42
N ASP A 261 1.60 -0.88 -1.16
CA ASP A 261 3.02 -1.15 -1.42
C ASP A 261 3.30 -1.74 -2.82
N CYS A 262 2.29 -1.67 -3.71
CA CYS A 262 2.34 -2.23 -5.05
C CYS A 262 2.06 -1.16 -6.13
N LEU A 263 2.62 -1.34 -7.29
CA LEU A 263 2.37 -0.56 -8.50
C LEU A 263 1.69 -1.44 -9.55
N ILE A 264 0.69 -0.89 -10.24
CA ILE A 264 0.10 -1.48 -11.44
C ILE A 264 0.64 -0.69 -12.62
N VAL A 265 1.31 -1.34 -13.56
CA VAL A 265 1.91 -0.74 -14.76
C VAL A 265 1.65 -1.62 -15.97
N LYS A 266 1.82 -1.11 -17.18
CA LYS A 266 1.81 -1.94 -18.40
C LYS A 266 2.96 -2.95 -18.34
N GLU A 267 2.75 -4.16 -18.82
CA GLU A 267 3.78 -5.23 -18.79
C GLU A 267 5.08 -4.81 -19.47
N LYS A 268 5.01 -4.06 -20.56
CA LYS A 268 6.18 -3.54 -21.28
C LYS A 268 7.04 -2.59 -20.44
N ASP A 269 6.47 -1.95 -19.42
CA ASP A 269 7.14 -0.95 -18.58
C ASP A 269 7.67 -1.55 -17.27
N VAL A 270 7.55 -2.87 -17.07
CA VAL A 270 7.87 -3.56 -15.82
C VAL A 270 9.30 -3.32 -15.34
N ASP A 271 10.28 -3.38 -16.21
CA ASP A 271 11.69 -3.21 -15.84
C ASP A 271 11.98 -1.79 -15.35
N GLN A 272 11.34 -0.78 -15.95
CA GLN A 272 11.46 0.61 -15.51
C GLN A 272 10.76 0.83 -14.17
N ALA A 273 9.61 0.20 -13.94
CA ALA A 273 8.90 0.25 -12.66
C ALA A 273 9.71 -0.42 -11.54
N VAL A 274 10.26 -1.60 -11.79
CA VAL A 274 11.17 -2.31 -10.87
C VAL A 274 12.35 -1.43 -10.50
N PHE A 275 13.06 -0.91 -11.49
CA PHE A 275 14.23 -0.03 -11.27
C PHE A 275 13.87 1.22 -10.48
N ALA A 276 12.79 1.91 -10.85
CA ALA A 276 12.35 3.12 -10.18
C ALA A 276 11.98 2.84 -8.71
N LEU A 277 11.26 1.73 -8.46
CA LEU A 277 10.82 1.35 -7.11
C LEU A 277 12.01 0.99 -6.21
N GLN A 278 12.94 0.14 -6.69
CA GLN A 278 14.14 -0.22 -5.92
C GLN A 278 15.00 1.01 -5.62
N LYS A 279 15.25 1.84 -6.61
CA LYS A 279 16.09 3.04 -6.49
C LYS A 279 15.49 4.06 -5.53
N THR A 280 14.20 4.37 -5.70
CA THR A 280 13.50 5.34 -4.86
C THR A 280 13.45 4.86 -3.41
N MET A 281 13.09 3.59 -3.19
CA MET A 281 13.03 3.06 -1.84
C MET A 281 14.41 3.05 -1.17
N ARG A 282 15.46 2.63 -1.87
CA ARG A 282 16.83 2.65 -1.34
C ARG A 282 17.22 4.03 -0.83
N PHE A 283 17.03 5.08 -1.64
CA PHE A 283 17.38 6.44 -1.24
C PHE A 283 16.49 6.93 -0.09
N TYR A 284 15.19 6.65 -0.15
CA TYR A 284 14.27 7.00 0.92
C TYR A 284 14.67 6.35 2.27
N LEU A 285 15.02 5.07 2.26
CA LEU A 285 15.46 4.35 3.46
C LEU A 285 16.78 4.92 4.03
N ARG A 286 17.71 5.30 3.18
CA ARG A 286 18.93 6.01 3.59
C ARG A 286 18.59 7.32 4.30
N ASP A 287 17.66 8.10 3.75
CA ASP A 287 17.32 9.42 4.28
C ASP A 287 16.59 9.33 5.63
N ILE A 288 15.76 8.32 5.87
CA ILE A 288 15.03 8.13 7.15
C ILE A 288 15.84 7.38 8.22
N GLY A 289 16.83 6.58 7.86
CA GLY A 289 17.51 5.69 8.81
C GLY A 289 18.99 5.44 8.56
N ALA A 290 19.58 6.02 7.52
CA ALA A 290 20.97 5.80 7.11
C ALA A 290 21.33 4.34 6.75
N LEU A 291 20.33 3.49 6.42
CA LEU A 291 20.54 2.18 5.83
C LEU A 291 20.14 2.19 4.35
N GLU A 292 21.05 1.76 3.51
CA GLU A 292 20.77 1.59 2.09
C GLU A 292 20.38 0.13 1.80
N ILE A 293 19.08 -0.08 1.59
CA ILE A 293 18.53 -1.38 1.22
C ILE A 293 17.75 -1.23 -0.08
N GLU A 294 18.18 -1.94 -1.10
CA GLU A 294 17.34 -2.19 -2.28
C GLU A 294 16.31 -3.26 -1.88
N PRO A 295 15.00 -2.98 -1.99
CA PRO A 295 13.98 -3.93 -1.56
C PRO A 295 13.92 -5.12 -2.51
N ALA A 296 13.60 -6.30 -1.97
CA ALA A 296 13.14 -7.42 -2.78
C ALA A 296 11.73 -7.08 -3.30
N LEU A 297 11.46 -7.44 -4.55
CA LEU A 297 10.17 -7.22 -5.20
C LEU A 297 9.57 -8.54 -5.70
N THR A 298 8.26 -8.53 -5.84
CA THR A 298 7.52 -9.60 -6.51
C THR A 298 6.79 -8.98 -7.70
N VAL A 299 7.04 -9.46 -8.89
CA VAL A 299 6.33 -9.08 -10.12
C VAL A 299 5.35 -10.17 -10.47
N GLU A 300 4.11 -9.80 -10.72
CA GLU A 300 3.05 -10.69 -11.19
C GLU A 300 2.51 -10.18 -12.50
N MET A 301 2.59 -11.03 -13.53
CA MET A 301 2.14 -10.74 -14.88
C MET A 301 0.65 -11.09 -15.04
N SER A 302 0.01 -10.57 -16.09
CA SER A 302 -1.42 -10.81 -16.38
C SER A 302 -1.77 -12.28 -16.63
N ASP A 303 -0.81 -13.07 -17.09
CA ASP A 303 -0.94 -14.52 -17.32
C ASP A 303 -0.83 -15.34 -16.02
N GLY A 304 -0.59 -14.70 -14.87
CA GLY A 304 -0.38 -15.33 -13.57
C GLY A 304 1.07 -15.72 -13.28
N THR A 305 1.99 -15.53 -14.22
CA THR A 305 3.43 -15.76 -14.00
C THR A 305 3.94 -14.83 -12.91
N THR A 306 4.71 -15.36 -11.97
CA THR A 306 5.30 -14.60 -10.87
C THR A 306 6.82 -14.66 -10.94
N LYS A 307 7.47 -13.48 -10.93
CA LYS A 307 8.92 -13.33 -10.86
C LYS A 307 9.33 -12.65 -9.57
N LYS A 308 10.29 -13.22 -8.86
CA LYS A 308 10.92 -12.59 -7.71
C LYS A 308 12.15 -11.81 -8.15
N ILE A 309 12.25 -10.58 -7.71
CA ILE A 309 13.42 -9.72 -7.92
C ILE A 309 14.12 -9.58 -6.58
N SER A 310 15.37 -9.97 -6.53
CA SER A 310 16.16 -9.85 -5.31
C SER A 310 16.44 -8.41 -4.97
N GLY A 311 16.40 -8.12 -3.69
CA GLY A 311 16.95 -6.90 -3.12
C GLY A 311 18.38 -7.09 -2.68
N LYS A 312 18.98 -6.04 -2.09
CA LYS A 312 20.35 -6.07 -1.57
C LYS A 312 20.52 -5.08 -0.44
N ARG A 313 21.24 -5.46 0.61
CA ARG A 313 21.78 -4.50 1.57
C ARG A 313 23.04 -3.87 1.00
N CYS A 314 23.03 -2.56 0.79
CA CYS A 314 24.14 -1.82 0.15
C CYS A 314 25.12 -1.24 1.17
N SER A 315 24.62 -0.77 2.34
CA SER A 315 25.41 -0.25 3.46
C SER A 315 24.73 -0.48 4.80
#